data_8af4e9fd14af583c44c2f64e52c0433b
#
_entry.id   8af4e9fd14af583c44c2f64e52c0433b
#
_cell.length_a   1.000
_cell.length_b   1.000
_cell.length_c   1.000
_cell.angle_alpha   90.00
_cell.angle_beta   90.00
_cell.angle_gamma   90.00
#
_symmetry.space_group_name_H-M   'P 1'
#
loop_
_entity.id
_entity.type
_entity.pdbx_description
1 polymer ?
#
loop_
_entity_poly.entity_id
_entity_poly.type
_entity_poly.pdbx_seq_one_letter_code
_entity_poly.pdbx_strand_id
1 'polypeptide(L)'
;MVKGRTANGETRQRGTEGGLALNTIRESRVRRFRLWFLTGSACALIVWVVVLLGRPLLLSAQTLHYAKSPDVRNGEKVYKGGCIACHGSEGKGAPMASTVFRRPDTFPDFTDCAGTTPEPNGNWKAVIVHGGPSRGLSQIMPAFGDLLTDEEINDVIAYLRGFCKNVHRDPLGELNLPRALVTEKAFPENEIVISTAASASGAPAWTTDIIDERTIIDARTQLETDVPVNYADQAHNWTAGFGDITVAVKREMFSSLRTGSILSLQGGILLPTGDSKRGFGAGTTQFEPFAAFDQLFKENTFLQTQLGADLPVDTSVAPRSMFWRVAIGQAIAPDHMLGRLFSPMVEFLAVRDFKPGASTNWDVLPEMQITVSRRQHVRVAFGVREPFTNTQGRTPQVLFYLLWDRADGKLWSGWR
;
A
#
# COMPACT_ATOMS: atom_id res chain seq x y z
N MET A 1 89.11 -11.59 -25.60
CA MET A 1 89.86 -12.03 -24.41
C MET A 1 88.85 -12.03 -23.28
N VAL A 2 88.46 -13.20 -22.87
CA VAL A 2 88.60 -13.83 -21.57
C VAL A 2 87.59 -13.34 -20.49
N LYS A 3 86.63 -14.23 -20.29
CA LYS A 3 86.20 -14.92 -19.09
C LYS A 3 85.76 -14.11 -17.84
N GLY A 4 84.58 -14.53 -17.33
CA GLY A 4 84.22 -14.48 -15.91
C GLY A 4 82.75 -14.77 -15.62
N ARG A 5 82.44 -16.10 -15.41
CA ARG A 5 81.20 -16.59 -14.80
C ARG A 5 81.19 -16.21 -13.33
N THR A 6 80.00 -15.91 -12.77
CA THR A 6 79.51 -16.63 -11.56
C THR A 6 78.00 -16.48 -11.40
N ALA A 7 77.42 -17.63 -11.05
CA ALA A 7 75.99 -17.86 -10.82
C ALA A 7 75.59 -17.53 -9.40
N ASN A 8 74.25 -17.54 -9.23
CA ASN A 8 73.43 -17.84 -8.05
C ASN A 8 72.62 -16.72 -7.42
N GLY A 9 71.34 -16.99 -7.35
CA GLY A 9 70.44 -16.33 -6.42
C GLY A 9 68.98 -16.19 -6.84
N GLU A 10 68.41 -17.20 -7.53
CA GLU A 10 66.98 -17.34 -7.60
C GLU A 10 66.45 -17.94 -6.27
N THR A 11 65.82 -17.14 -5.43
CA THR A 11 64.96 -17.62 -4.32
C THR A 11 63.61 -16.96 -4.40
N ARG A 12 62.67 -17.71 -4.96
CA ARG A 12 61.31 -17.94 -4.50
C ARG A 12 60.58 -16.79 -3.76
N GLN A 13 59.87 -15.95 -4.49
CA GLN A 13 58.68 -15.25 -4.00
C GLN A 13 57.48 -15.57 -4.96
N ARG A 14 57.01 -16.80 -4.95
CA ARG A 14 55.72 -17.21 -5.48
C ARG A 14 54.98 -17.97 -4.38
N GLY A 15 54.29 -17.25 -3.50
CA GLY A 15 53.56 -17.91 -2.43
C GLY A 15 52.54 -17.10 -1.67
N THR A 16 52.50 -15.78 -1.86
CA THR A 16 51.62 -14.89 -1.02
C THR A 16 50.47 -14.22 -1.76
N GLU A 17 50.54 -14.06 -3.08
CA GLU A 17 49.43 -13.41 -3.82
C GLU A 17 48.24 -14.36 -4.10
N GLY A 18 48.46 -15.67 -4.24
CA GLY A 18 47.40 -16.65 -4.41
C GLY A 18 46.56 -16.90 -3.15
N GLY A 19 47.10 -16.67 -1.95
CA GLY A 19 46.41 -16.86 -0.69
C GLY A 19 45.44 -15.74 -0.34
N LEU A 20 45.82 -14.49 -0.69
CA LEU A 20 44.93 -13.34 -0.43
C LEU A 20 43.72 -13.31 -1.37
N ALA A 21 43.92 -13.64 -2.67
CA ALA A 21 42.86 -13.70 -3.65
C ALA A 21 41.84 -14.82 -3.37
N LEU A 22 42.31 -15.98 -2.91
CA LEU A 22 41.45 -17.11 -2.52
C LEU A 22 40.66 -16.83 -1.22
N ASN A 23 41.23 -16.11 -0.26
CA ASN A 23 40.53 -15.73 0.97
C ASN A 23 39.47 -14.66 0.71
N THR A 24 39.73 -13.66 -0.11
CA THR A 24 38.72 -12.64 -0.46
C THR A 24 37.56 -13.22 -1.26
N ILE A 25 37.82 -14.16 -2.17
CA ILE A 25 36.76 -14.86 -2.94
C ILE A 25 35.95 -15.79 -2.00
N ARG A 26 36.61 -16.46 -1.06
CA ARG A 26 35.95 -17.33 -0.07
C ARG A 26 35.09 -16.53 0.93
N GLU A 27 35.57 -15.39 1.41
CA GLU A 27 34.81 -14.50 2.30
C GLU A 27 33.62 -13.85 1.57
N SER A 28 33.76 -13.44 0.31
CA SER A 28 32.66 -12.90 -0.47
C SER A 28 31.60 -13.96 -0.77
N ARG A 29 31.98 -15.22 -1.03
CA ARG A 29 31.03 -16.33 -1.21
C ARG A 29 30.31 -16.70 0.10
N VAL A 30 31.01 -16.73 1.22
CA VAL A 30 30.43 -17.02 2.54
C VAL A 30 29.50 -15.87 2.97
N ARG A 31 29.87 -14.62 2.68
CA ARG A 31 29.02 -13.46 2.97
C ARG A 31 27.76 -13.44 2.10
N ARG A 32 27.87 -13.76 0.80
CA ARG A 32 26.71 -13.93 -0.11
C ARG A 32 25.84 -15.10 0.30
N PHE A 33 26.43 -16.23 0.70
CA PHE A 33 25.68 -17.41 1.16
C PHE A 33 24.95 -17.13 2.50
N ARG A 34 25.57 -16.38 3.41
CA ARG A 34 24.91 -15.94 4.66
C ARG A 34 23.79 -14.93 4.40
N LEU A 35 23.97 -13.97 3.47
CA LEU A 35 22.90 -13.06 3.07
C LEU A 35 21.76 -13.82 2.37
N TRP A 36 22.08 -14.73 1.47
CA TRP A 36 21.11 -15.59 0.79
C TRP A 36 20.32 -16.47 1.75
N PHE A 37 20.99 -17.01 2.77
CA PHE A 37 20.35 -17.81 3.81
C PHE A 37 19.48 -16.94 4.72
N LEU A 38 19.88 -15.71 5.02
CA LEU A 38 19.11 -14.77 5.86
C LEU A 38 17.91 -14.20 5.11
N THR A 39 18.04 -13.83 3.82
CA THR A 39 16.93 -13.32 3.00
C THR A 39 15.99 -14.45 2.59
N GLY A 40 16.48 -15.59 2.16
CA GLY A 40 15.68 -16.79 1.85
C GLY A 40 14.95 -17.33 3.08
N SER A 41 15.59 -17.31 4.26
CA SER A 41 14.97 -17.71 5.52
C SER A 41 13.93 -16.69 6.00
N ALA A 42 14.14 -15.38 5.78
CA ALA A 42 13.17 -14.36 6.11
C ALA A 42 11.94 -14.43 5.19
N CYS A 43 12.12 -14.62 3.88
CA CYS A 43 11.02 -14.85 2.95
C CYS A 43 10.26 -16.16 3.26
N ALA A 44 10.99 -17.25 3.54
CA ALA A 44 10.37 -18.50 3.94
C ALA A 44 9.64 -18.36 5.29
N LEU A 45 10.18 -17.59 6.24
CA LEU A 45 9.56 -17.33 7.53
C LEU A 45 8.31 -16.46 7.38
N ILE A 46 8.31 -15.44 6.52
CA ILE A 46 7.15 -14.62 6.21
C ILE A 46 6.06 -15.46 5.53
N VAL A 47 6.42 -16.25 4.52
CA VAL A 47 5.48 -17.18 3.86
C VAL A 47 4.96 -18.23 4.86
N TRP A 48 5.83 -18.76 5.73
CA TRP A 48 5.46 -19.74 6.77
C TRP A 48 4.57 -19.12 7.85
N VAL A 49 4.86 -17.89 8.28
CA VAL A 49 4.03 -17.11 9.20
C VAL A 49 2.67 -16.79 8.56
N VAL A 50 2.64 -16.41 7.28
CA VAL A 50 1.39 -16.20 6.52
C VAL A 50 0.57 -17.49 6.41
N VAL A 51 1.22 -18.62 6.14
CA VAL A 51 0.54 -19.94 6.04
C VAL A 51 0.13 -20.48 7.41
N LEU A 52 0.95 -20.30 8.45
CA LEU A 52 0.64 -20.79 9.81
C LEU A 52 -0.36 -19.92 10.54
N LEU A 53 -0.27 -18.59 10.42
CA LEU A 53 -1.23 -17.67 11.02
C LEU A 53 -2.53 -17.60 10.23
N GLY A 54 -2.50 -17.86 8.92
CA GLY A 54 -3.71 -17.91 8.09
C GLY A 54 -4.61 -19.10 8.39
N ARG A 55 -4.08 -20.27 8.76
CA ARG A 55 -4.89 -21.48 9.00
C ARG A 55 -5.86 -21.41 10.17
N PRO A 56 -5.51 -20.95 11.39
CA PRO A 56 -6.48 -20.80 12.47
C PRO A 56 -7.34 -19.54 12.37
N LEU A 57 -6.88 -18.48 11.70
CA LEU A 57 -7.62 -17.23 11.51
C LEU A 57 -8.64 -17.30 10.37
N LEU A 58 -8.48 -18.22 9.42
CA LEU A 58 -9.48 -18.51 8.36
C LEU A 58 -10.84 -18.98 8.94
N LEU A 59 -10.87 -19.47 10.18
CA LEU A 59 -12.10 -19.90 10.86
C LEU A 59 -12.84 -18.76 11.56
N SER A 60 -12.27 -17.57 11.70
CA SER A 60 -12.87 -16.44 12.43
C SER A 60 -13.11 -15.19 11.59
N ALA A 61 -12.74 -15.16 10.32
CA ALA A 61 -13.07 -14.06 9.42
C ALA A 61 -14.57 -14.08 9.14
N GLN A 62 -15.34 -13.35 9.94
CA GLN A 62 -16.76 -13.12 9.66
C GLN A 62 -16.85 -12.34 8.35
N THR A 63 -17.29 -13.05 7.33
CA THR A 63 -17.64 -12.49 6.03
C THR A 63 -18.69 -11.40 6.22
N LEU A 64 -18.44 -10.22 5.67
CA LEU A 64 -19.45 -9.17 5.46
C LEU A 64 -20.44 -9.61 4.35
N HIS A 65 -20.82 -10.88 4.34
CA HIS A 65 -21.94 -11.36 3.55
C HIS A 65 -23.19 -11.19 4.39
N TYR A 66 -24.01 -10.23 4.04
CA TYR A 66 -25.39 -10.22 4.48
C TYR A 66 -26.02 -11.56 4.07
N ALA A 67 -26.29 -12.41 5.04
CA ALA A 67 -27.05 -13.64 4.81
C ALA A 67 -28.45 -13.32 4.22
N LYS A 68 -28.89 -12.09 4.40
CA LYS A 68 -30.13 -11.48 3.91
C LYS A 68 -29.84 -10.02 3.53
N SER A 69 -30.46 -9.53 2.46
CA SER A 69 -30.40 -8.11 2.12
C SER A 69 -30.94 -7.26 3.27
N PRO A 70 -30.25 -6.17 3.68
CA PRO A 70 -30.69 -5.33 4.78
C PRO A 70 -32.10 -4.76 4.52
N ASP A 71 -32.92 -4.69 5.57
CA ASP A 71 -34.23 -4.05 5.54
C ASP A 71 -34.10 -2.57 5.96
N VAL A 72 -34.05 -1.69 4.97
CA VAL A 72 -33.94 -0.23 5.19
C VAL A 72 -35.09 0.33 6.04
N ARG A 73 -36.30 -0.27 5.97
CA ARG A 73 -37.45 0.17 6.77
C ARG A 73 -37.27 -0.20 8.25
N ASN A 74 -36.71 -1.37 8.52
CA ASN A 74 -36.33 -1.75 9.88
C ASN A 74 -35.20 -0.89 10.39
N GLY A 75 -34.17 -0.61 9.56
CA GLY A 75 -33.09 0.33 9.87
C GLY A 75 -33.57 1.72 10.24
N GLU A 76 -34.61 2.24 9.56
CA GLU A 76 -35.25 3.51 9.92
C GLU A 76 -35.88 3.46 11.32
N LYS A 77 -36.55 2.38 11.67
CA LYS A 77 -37.16 2.21 13.02
C LYS A 77 -36.08 2.17 14.10
N VAL A 78 -35.01 1.40 13.89
CA VAL A 78 -33.86 1.30 14.80
C VAL A 78 -33.23 2.68 14.97
N TYR A 79 -32.97 3.40 13.87
CA TYR A 79 -32.41 4.75 13.90
C TYR A 79 -33.27 5.74 14.70
N LYS A 80 -34.59 5.74 14.46
CA LYS A 80 -35.54 6.57 15.19
C LYS A 80 -35.63 6.22 16.68
N GLY A 81 -35.45 4.95 17.03
CA GLY A 81 -35.48 4.45 18.39
C GLY A 81 -34.26 4.79 19.25
N GLY A 82 -33.05 4.80 18.64
CA GLY A 82 -31.79 4.88 19.39
C GLY A 82 -30.81 5.97 18.95
N CYS A 83 -30.84 6.36 17.67
CA CYS A 83 -29.77 7.15 17.08
C CYS A 83 -30.14 8.63 16.85
N ILE A 84 -31.42 8.89 16.55
CA ILE A 84 -31.95 10.20 16.14
C ILE A 84 -31.71 11.30 17.16
N ALA A 85 -31.72 10.98 18.47
CA ALA A 85 -31.54 11.94 19.55
C ALA A 85 -30.16 12.66 19.44
N CYS A 86 -29.14 11.99 18.93
CA CYS A 86 -27.82 12.57 18.74
C CYS A 86 -27.57 12.92 17.26
N HIS A 87 -27.93 12.03 16.34
CA HIS A 87 -27.59 12.16 14.92
C HIS A 87 -28.63 12.95 14.10
N GLY A 88 -29.78 13.33 14.72
CA GLY A 88 -30.82 14.13 14.08
C GLY A 88 -31.62 13.36 13.02
N SER A 89 -32.77 13.91 12.62
CA SER A 89 -33.66 13.29 11.62
C SER A 89 -33.07 13.24 10.22
N GLU A 90 -32.13 14.14 9.92
CA GLU A 90 -31.50 14.28 8.61
C GLU A 90 -30.07 13.70 8.56
N GLY A 91 -29.60 13.07 9.65
CA GLY A 91 -28.26 12.50 9.71
C GLY A 91 -27.10 13.51 9.83
N LYS A 92 -27.41 14.81 10.06
CA LYS A 92 -26.42 15.90 10.24
C LYS A 92 -26.14 16.24 11.69
N GLY A 93 -26.70 15.48 12.61
CA GLY A 93 -26.71 15.75 14.03
C GLY A 93 -27.95 16.53 14.49
N ALA A 94 -28.43 16.24 15.70
CA ALA A 94 -29.52 16.94 16.33
C ALA A 94 -29.15 18.40 16.58
N PRO A 95 -30.12 19.34 16.63
CA PRO A 95 -29.83 20.74 16.96
C PRO A 95 -29.08 20.89 18.29
N MET A 96 -28.05 21.76 18.32
CA MET A 96 -27.21 21.94 19.53
C MET A 96 -28.03 22.32 20.77
N ALA A 97 -29.16 23.03 20.61
CA ALA A 97 -30.05 23.37 21.68
C ALA A 97 -30.80 22.17 22.30
N SER A 98 -30.87 21.05 21.59
CA SER A 98 -31.53 19.82 22.06
C SER A 98 -30.53 18.75 22.54
N THR A 99 -29.22 19.00 22.49
CA THR A 99 -28.20 18.09 22.97
C THR A 99 -27.59 18.54 24.29
N VAL A 100 -27.33 17.59 25.20
CA VAL A 100 -26.69 17.86 26.50
C VAL A 100 -25.17 17.80 26.43
N PHE A 101 -24.60 17.67 25.25
CA PHE A 101 -23.16 17.56 25.00
C PHE A 101 -22.72 18.44 23.83
N ARG A 102 -21.45 18.86 23.86
CA ARG A 102 -20.82 19.52 22.72
C ARG A 102 -20.41 18.46 21.69
N ARG A 103 -20.75 18.67 20.44
CA ARG A 103 -20.35 17.76 19.35
C ARG A 103 -18.83 17.69 19.27
N PRO A 104 -18.25 16.48 19.26
CA PRO A 104 -16.82 16.30 18.99
C PRO A 104 -16.50 16.61 17.52
N ASP A 105 -15.24 16.94 17.23
CA ASP A 105 -14.78 17.20 15.86
C ASP A 105 -14.94 15.99 14.93
N THR A 106 -15.06 14.77 15.50
CA THR A 106 -15.27 13.51 14.79
C THR A 106 -16.74 13.13 14.64
N PHE A 107 -17.65 14.07 14.90
CA PHE A 107 -19.09 13.80 14.78
C PHE A 107 -19.46 13.66 13.30
N PRO A 108 -20.11 12.55 12.89
CA PRO A 108 -20.38 12.30 11.48
C PRO A 108 -21.51 13.17 10.93
N ASP A 109 -21.36 13.65 9.71
CA ASP A 109 -22.46 14.12 8.85
C ASP A 109 -22.70 13.03 7.79
N PHE A 110 -23.77 12.25 7.98
CA PHE A 110 -24.10 11.14 7.06
C PHE A 110 -24.57 11.61 5.69
N THR A 111 -24.77 12.90 5.47
CA THR A 111 -25.10 13.48 4.16
C THR A 111 -23.86 13.93 3.40
N ASP A 112 -22.70 13.96 4.03
CA ASP A 112 -21.42 14.20 3.36
C ASP A 112 -20.98 12.91 2.66
N CYS A 113 -21.31 12.81 1.37
CA CYS A 113 -20.97 11.64 0.56
C CYS A 113 -19.46 11.44 0.40
N ALA A 114 -18.70 12.53 0.33
CA ALA A 114 -17.24 12.44 0.18
C ALA A 114 -16.58 11.85 1.42
N GLY A 115 -17.12 12.17 2.61
CA GLY A 115 -16.60 11.63 3.88
C GLY A 115 -17.17 10.25 4.25
N THR A 116 -18.39 9.92 3.79
CA THR A 116 -19.05 8.68 4.24
C THR A 116 -18.93 7.52 3.25
N THR A 117 -18.86 7.80 1.96
CA THR A 117 -18.82 6.74 0.93
C THR A 117 -17.50 5.91 0.97
N PRO A 118 -16.33 6.52 1.19
CA PRO A 118 -15.07 5.77 1.29
C PRO A 118 -14.97 4.88 2.54
N GLU A 119 -15.79 5.13 3.58
CA GLU A 119 -15.79 4.33 4.80
C GLU A 119 -16.48 2.98 4.61
N PRO A 120 -15.82 1.84 4.92
CA PRO A 120 -16.46 0.54 4.82
C PRO A 120 -17.52 0.34 5.92
N ASN A 121 -18.59 -0.39 5.62
CA ASN A 121 -19.65 -0.73 6.58
C ASN A 121 -19.13 -1.42 7.84
N GLY A 122 -18.04 -2.19 7.72
CA GLY A 122 -17.40 -2.83 8.86
C GLY A 122 -16.89 -1.84 9.91
N ASN A 123 -16.40 -0.66 9.51
CA ASN A 123 -15.99 0.40 10.42
C ASN A 123 -17.19 0.99 11.17
N TRP A 124 -18.29 1.26 10.46
CA TRP A 124 -19.53 1.73 11.08
C TRP A 124 -20.13 0.69 12.02
N LYS A 125 -20.13 -0.60 11.60
CA LYS A 125 -20.56 -1.72 12.44
C LYS A 125 -19.77 -1.77 13.75
N ALA A 126 -18.43 -1.68 13.67
CA ALA A 126 -17.57 -1.69 14.86
C ALA A 126 -17.90 -0.54 15.83
N VAL A 127 -18.15 0.66 15.31
CA VAL A 127 -18.53 1.83 16.13
C VAL A 127 -19.93 1.63 16.76
N ILE A 128 -20.87 1.07 16.04
CA ILE A 128 -22.22 0.79 16.59
C ILE A 128 -22.15 -0.29 17.66
N VAL A 129 -21.45 -1.40 17.39
CA VAL A 129 -21.35 -2.54 18.32
C VAL A 129 -20.60 -2.18 19.59
N HIS A 130 -19.45 -1.51 19.47
CA HIS A 130 -18.49 -1.35 20.59
C HIS A 130 -18.34 0.10 21.06
N GLY A 131 -19.07 1.04 20.47
CA GLY A 131 -18.99 2.46 20.78
C GLY A 131 -17.80 3.17 20.13
N GLY A 132 -17.82 4.50 20.20
CA GLY A 132 -16.79 5.36 19.60
C GLY A 132 -15.36 5.10 20.05
N PRO A 133 -15.09 4.83 21.35
CA PRO A 133 -13.71 4.58 21.82
C PRO A 133 -13.02 3.40 21.16
N SER A 134 -13.76 2.41 20.66
CA SER A 134 -13.20 1.25 19.96
C SER A 134 -12.40 1.64 18.71
N ARG A 135 -12.77 2.75 18.08
CA ARG A 135 -12.12 3.34 16.91
C ARG A 135 -11.38 4.64 17.21
N GLY A 136 -11.05 4.91 18.48
CA GLY A 136 -10.39 6.16 18.87
C GLY A 136 -11.26 7.41 18.61
N LEU A 137 -12.58 7.25 18.61
CA LEU A 137 -13.55 8.31 18.50
C LEU A 137 -14.06 8.71 19.89
N SER A 138 -15.04 9.63 19.94
CA SER A 138 -15.61 10.13 21.19
C SER A 138 -16.35 9.04 21.99
N GLN A 139 -16.16 9.04 23.31
CA GLN A 139 -16.92 8.19 24.25
C GLN A 139 -18.41 8.54 24.34
N ILE A 140 -18.85 9.65 23.73
CA ILE A 140 -20.27 10.05 23.70
C ILE A 140 -21.08 9.07 22.84
N MET A 141 -20.46 8.44 21.83
CA MET A 141 -21.11 7.37 21.07
C MET A 141 -21.06 6.07 21.89
N PRO A 142 -22.20 5.59 22.42
CA PRO A 142 -22.24 4.39 23.25
C PRO A 142 -22.18 3.11 22.40
N ALA A 143 -21.93 1.98 23.05
CA ALA A 143 -22.03 0.66 22.46
C ALA A 143 -23.48 0.18 22.42
N PHE A 144 -23.89 -0.44 21.31
CA PHE A 144 -25.20 -1.02 21.10
C PHE A 144 -25.18 -2.54 20.84
N GLY A 145 -24.01 -3.17 20.92
CA GLY A 145 -23.86 -4.61 20.60
C GLY A 145 -24.67 -5.55 21.48
N ASP A 146 -24.94 -5.17 22.74
CA ASP A 146 -25.78 -5.95 23.64
C ASP A 146 -27.30 -5.67 23.48
N LEU A 147 -27.65 -4.66 22.69
CA LEU A 147 -29.04 -4.18 22.53
C LEU A 147 -29.61 -4.48 21.14
N LEU A 148 -28.76 -4.55 20.12
CA LEU A 148 -29.13 -4.75 18.73
C LEU A 148 -28.55 -6.04 18.21
N THR A 149 -29.34 -6.75 17.41
CA THR A 149 -28.87 -7.90 16.66
C THR A 149 -27.97 -7.47 15.49
N ASP A 150 -27.17 -8.38 14.98
CA ASP A 150 -26.35 -8.17 13.77
C ASP A 150 -27.18 -7.74 12.56
N GLU A 151 -28.42 -8.28 12.42
CA GLU A 151 -29.35 -7.90 11.35
C GLU A 151 -29.79 -6.45 11.52
N GLU A 152 -30.21 -6.04 12.70
CA GLU A 152 -30.65 -4.67 12.99
C GLU A 152 -29.52 -3.64 12.80
N ILE A 153 -28.27 -4.01 13.13
CA ILE A 153 -27.09 -3.18 12.88
C ILE A 153 -26.86 -3.02 11.38
N ASN A 154 -26.95 -4.08 10.60
CA ASN A 154 -26.84 -4.02 9.14
C ASN A 154 -27.98 -3.20 8.52
N ASP A 155 -29.20 -3.32 9.04
CA ASP A 155 -30.37 -2.58 8.58
C ASP A 155 -30.19 -1.07 8.83
N VAL A 156 -29.71 -0.67 10.02
CA VAL A 156 -29.48 0.74 10.33
C VAL A 156 -28.32 1.32 9.51
N ILE A 157 -27.26 0.55 9.23
CA ILE A 157 -26.19 0.99 8.34
C ILE A 157 -26.74 1.26 6.94
N ALA A 158 -27.57 0.35 6.42
CA ALA A 158 -28.20 0.54 5.11
C ALA A 158 -29.10 1.78 5.06
N TYR A 159 -29.84 2.05 6.15
CA TYR A 159 -30.63 3.27 6.28
C TYR A 159 -29.73 4.52 6.28
N LEU A 160 -28.62 4.52 7.06
CA LEU A 160 -27.65 5.61 7.12
C LEU A 160 -27.03 5.92 5.75
N ARG A 161 -26.71 4.90 4.97
CA ARG A 161 -26.23 5.07 3.58
C ARG A 161 -27.22 5.83 2.70
N GLY A 162 -28.50 5.71 2.98
CA GLY A 162 -29.55 6.43 2.26
C GLY A 162 -29.56 7.95 2.46
N PHE A 163 -28.87 8.50 3.47
CA PHE A 163 -28.68 9.94 3.61
C PHE A 163 -27.77 10.53 2.53
N CYS A 164 -26.85 9.74 2.00
CA CYS A 164 -26.05 10.13 0.84
C CYS A 164 -26.80 9.80 -0.46
N LYS A 165 -27.35 10.81 -1.11
CA LYS A 165 -28.18 10.65 -2.31
C LYS A 165 -27.40 10.17 -3.55
N ASN A 166 -26.06 10.30 -3.54
CA ASN A 166 -25.18 9.95 -4.66
C ASN A 166 -24.41 8.65 -4.44
N VAL A 167 -24.78 7.88 -3.41
CA VAL A 167 -24.07 6.64 -3.02
C VAL A 167 -23.84 5.63 -4.17
N HIS A 168 -24.70 5.64 -5.19
CA HIS A 168 -24.55 4.74 -6.34
C HIS A 168 -23.56 5.22 -7.40
N ARG A 169 -23.01 6.41 -7.26
CA ARG A 169 -22.05 6.99 -8.21
C ARG A 169 -20.61 6.84 -7.73
N ASP A 170 -20.40 6.78 -6.44
CA ASP A 170 -19.07 6.79 -5.83
C ASP A 170 -18.69 5.36 -5.40
N PRO A 171 -17.42 4.96 -5.54
CA PRO A 171 -16.96 3.65 -5.09
C PRO A 171 -17.10 3.54 -3.57
N LEU A 172 -17.63 2.41 -3.10
CA LEU A 172 -17.85 2.16 -1.69
C LEU A 172 -16.56 1.66 -1.03
N GLY A 173 -16.34 2.07 0.22
CA GLY A 173 -15.12 1.79 0.99
C GLY A 173 -14.77 0.32 1.17
N GLU A 174 -15.74 -0.60 0.99
CA GLU A 174 -15.47 -2.04 0.95
C GLU A 174 -14.51 -2.44 -0.19
N LEU A 175 -14.44 -1.64 -1.27
CA LEU A 175 -13.52 -1.84 -2.38
C LEU A 175 -12.20 -1.09 -2.19
N ASN A 176 -12.04 -0.36 -1.08
CA ASN A 176 -10.78 0.24 -0.68
C ASN A 176 -9.89 -0.82 -0.02
N LEU A 177 -9.18 -1.58 -0.84
CA LEU A 177 -8.33 -2.67 -0.42
C LEU A 177 -7.02 -2.17 0.22
N PRO A 178 -6.30 -3.00 1.01
CA PRO A 178 -4.98 -2.67 1.52
C PRO A 178 -4.04 -2.24 0.39
N ARG A 179 -3.22 -1.19 0.62
CA ARG A 179 -2.26 -0.69 -0.36
C ARG A 179 -1.04 -1.62 -0.40
N ALA A 180 -0.72 -2.15 -1.57
CA ALA A 180 0.53 -2.85 -1.81
C ALA A 180 1.73 -1.88 -1.88
N LEU A 181 2.96 -2.39 -1.74
CA LEU A 181 4.18 -1.55 -1.76
C LEU A 181 4.50 -0.98 -3.14
N VAL A 182 4.11 -1.68 -4.22
CA VAL A 182 4.43 -1.30 -5.61
C VAL A 182 3.21 -1.30 -6.52
N THR A 183 2.32 -2.30 -6.39
CA THR A 183 1.10 -2.38 -7.22
C THR A 183 0.09 -1.34 -6.73
N GLU A 184 -0.32 -0.44 -7.62
CA GLU A 184 -1.34 0.53 -7.28
C GLU A 184 -2.74 -0.07 -7.35
N LYS A 185 -3.56 0.29 -6.35
CA LYS A 185 -4.96 -0.10 -6.28
C LYS A 185 -5.85 0.79 -7.16
N ALA A 186 -6.99 0.23 -7.57
CA ALA A 186 -7.94 0.93 -8.41
C ALA A 186 -8.76 2.00 -7.65
N PHE A 187 -8.88 1.91 -6.31
CA PHE A 187 -9.67 2.83 -5.49
C PHE A 187 -9.03 4.22 -5.43
N PRO A 188 -9.78 5.33 -5.70
CA PRO A 188 -9.28 6.70 -5.53
C PRO A 188 -9.14 7.06 -4.05
N GLU A 189 -8.02 7.71 -3.67
CA GLU A 189 -7.63 7.94 -2.28
C GLU A 189 -7.51 9.41 -1.88
N ASN A 190 -7.48 9.63 -0.56
CA ASN A 190 -7.14 10.90 0.09
C ASN A 190 -6.05 10.68 1.14
N GLU A 191 -4.87 10.26 0.72
CA GLU A 191 -3.81 9.86 1.63
C GLU A 191 -2.46 10.53 1.32
N ILE A 192 -1.57 10.53 2.31
CA ILE A 192 -0.15 10.85 2.14
C ILE A 192 0.63 9.60 2.45
N VAL A 193 1.50 9.23 1.52
CA VAL A 193 2.37 8.06 1.68
C VAL A 193 3.83 8.52 1.61
N ILE A 194 4.64 8.08 2.59
CA ILE A 194 6.09 8.21 2.57
C ILE A 194 6.63 6.81 2.35
N SER A 195 7.02 6.52 1.12
CA SER A 195 7.53 5.21 0.70
C SER A 195 9.04 5.25 0.54
N THR A 196 9.75 4.21 0.96
CA THR A 196 11.19 4.10 0.82
C THR A 196 11.58 2.74 0.27
N ALA A 197 12.43 2.74 -0.76
CA ALA A 197 13.07 1.55 -1.30
C ALA A 197 14.59 1.68 -1.13
N ALA A 198 15.21 0.71 -0.46
CA ALA A 198 16.65 0.68 -0.20
C ALA A 198 17.30 -0.57 -0.79
N SER A 199 18.46 -0.41 -1.42
CA SER A 199 19.25 -1.55 -1.93
C SER A 199 19.77 -2.40 -0.78
N ALA A 200 19.50 -3.71 -0.79
CA ALA A 200 19.95 -4.65 0.23
C ALA A 200 21.39 -5.12 0.02
N SER A 201 21.97 -4.88 -1.17
CA SER A 201 23.33 -5.25 -1.52
C SER A 201 23.89 -4.33 -2.61
N GLY A 202 25.21 -4.35 -2.83
CA GLY A 202 25.88 -3.48 -3.78
C GLY A 202 26.24 -2.11 -3.17
N ALA A 203 26.33 -1.08 -4.00
CA ALA A 203 26.52 0.30 -3.51
C ALA A 203 25.25 0.74 -2.78
N PRO A 204 25.35 1.29 -1.56
CA PRO A 204 24.19 1.74 -0.81
C PRO A 204 23.44 2.85 -1.57
N ALA A 205 22.16 2.64 -1.77
CA ALA A 205 21.27 3.62 -2.37
C ALA A 205 19.85 3.43 -1.84
N TRP A 206 19.11 4.53 -1.66
CA TRP A 206 17.68 4.48 -1.39
C TRP A 206 16.96 5.68 -2.01
N THR A 207 15.70 5.46 -2.34
CA THR A 207 14.77 6.49 -2.77
C THR A 207 13.65 6.57 -1.75
N THR A 208 13.27 7.78 -1.38
CA THR A 208 12.08 8.05 -0.57
C THR A 208 11.12 8.89 -1.39
N ASP A 209 9.95 8.35 -1.66
CA ASP A 209 8.89 8.99 -2.40
C ASP A 209 7.89 9.61 -1.43
N ILE A 210 7.56 10.89 -1.62
CA ILE A 210 6.50 11.59 -0.90
C ILE A 210 5.33 11.70 -1.86
N ILE A 211 4.32 10.87 -1.64
CA ILE A 211 3.15 10.73 -2.50
C ILE A 211 1.97 11.41 -1.82
N ASP A 212 1.34 12.36 -2.49
CA ASP A 212 0.11 13.03 -2.05
C ASP A 212 -1.02 12.68 -3.02
N GLU A 213 -1.99 11.95 -2.54
CA GLU A 213 -3.19 11.54 -3.28
C GLU A 213 -4.39 12.31 -2.76
N ARG A 214 -5.19 12.87 -3.67
CA ARG A 214 -6.39 13.65 -3.34
C ARG A 214 -7.50 13.40 -4.32
N THR A 215 -8.68 13.08 -3.83
CA THR A 215 -9.87 13.15 -4.68
C THR A 215 -10.15 14.61 -5.05
N ILE A 216 -10.41 14.84 -6.33
CA ILE A 216 -10.73 16.15 -6.92
C ILE A 216 -12.01 16.00 -7.73
N ILE A 217 -12.76 17.09 -7.92
CA ILE A 217 -14.01 17.11 -8.71
C ILE A 217 -15.10 16.21 -8.06
N ASP A 218 -14.83 14.92 -7.87
CA ASP A 218 -15.72 13.93 -7.25
C ASP A 218 -14.89 12.79 -6.59
N ALA A 219 -15.55 11.90 -5.84
CA ALA A 219 -14.90 10.78 -5.16
C ALA A 219 -14.31 9.71 -6.12
N ARG A 220 -14.54 9.83 -7.43
CA ARG A 220 -14.08 8.91 -8.47
C ARG A 220 -12.80 9.36 -9.15
N THR A 221 -12.36 10.60 -8.91
CA THR A 221 -11.19 11.19 -9.59
C THR A 221 -10.15 11.58 -8.57
N GLN A 222 -8.96 11.03 -8.66
CA GLN A 222 -7.80 11.30 -7.82
C GLN A 222 -6.77 12.09 -8.62
N LEU A 223 -6.20 13.11 -7.99
CA LEU A 223 -4.92 13.72 -8.37
C LEU A 223 -3.84 13.12 -7.48
N GLU A 224 -2.74 12.73 -8.09
CA GLU A 224 -1.54 12.23 -7.41
C GLU A 224 -0.34 13.11 -7.75
N THR A 225 0.48 13.37 -6.76
CA THR A 225 1.77 14.02 -6.91
C THR A 225 2.81 13.21 -6.17
N ASP A 226 3.85 12.76 -6.86
CA ASP A 226 4.97 12.03 -6.27
C ASP A 226 6.26 12.84 -6.40
N VAL A 227 6.96 13.01 -5.26
CA VAL A 227 8.22 13.75 -5.16
C VAL A 227 9.30 12.83 -4.60
N PRO A 228 10.15 12.24 -5.46
CA PRO A 228 11.23 11.36 -5.02
C PRO A 228 12.41 12.15 -4.46
N VAL A 229 13.00 11.64 -3.38
CA VAL A 229 14.28 12.09 -2.80
C VAL A 229 15.24 10.91 -2.83
N ASN A 230 16.33 11.06 -3.57
CA ASN A 230 17.32 10.03 -3.80
C ASN A 230 18.57 10.24 -2.94
N TYR A 231 19.12 9.14 -2.44
CA TYR A 231 20.37 9.07 -1.72
C TYR A 231 21.19 7.92 -2.29
N ALA A 232 22.45 8.20 -2.64
CA ALA A 232 23.35 7.17 -3.16
C ALA A 232 24.80 7.41 -2.73
N ASP A 233 25.53 6.32 -2.43
CA ASP A 233 26.97 6.34 -2.28
C ASP A 233 27.63 6.27 -3.65
N GLN A 234 28.19 7.38 -4.11
CA GLN A 234 28.91 7.50 -5.36
C GLN A 234 30.41 7.61 -5.07
N ALA A 235 31.15 6.51 -5.30
CA ALA A 235 32.61 6.43 -5.07
C ALA A 235 33.02 6.84 -3.63
N HIS A 236 32.34 6.30 -2.63
CA HIS A 236 32.52 6.59 -1.19
C HIS A 236 32.11 8.00 -0.74
N ASN A 237 31.33 8.70 -1.56
CA ASN A 237 30.73 9.99 -1.21
C ASN A 237 29.21 9.87 -1.28
N TRP A 238 28.55 10.16 -0.16
CA TRP A 238 27.10 10.23 -0.12
C TRP A 238 26.61 11.49 -0.84
N THR A 239 25.72 11.28 -1.77
CA THR A 239 25.04 12.35 -2.51
C THR A 239 23.53 12.21 -2.33
N ALA A 240 22.85 13.35 -2.26
CA ALA A 240 21.40 13.42 -2.20
C ALA A 240 20.86 14.37 -3.27
N GLY A 241 19.64 14.16 -3.71
CA GLY A 241 18.97 15.04 -4.65
C GLY A 241 17.53 14.62 -4.90
N PHE A 242 16.74 15.54 -5.44
CA PHE A 242 15.40 15.22 -5.91
C PHE A 242 15.48 14.37 -7.17
N GLY A 243 14.48 13.48 -7.30
CA GLY A 243 14.22 12.72 -8.52
C GLY A 243 13.28 13.47 -9.47
N ASP A 244 12.75 12.74 -10.41
CA ASP A 244 11.75 13.25 -11.35
C ASP A 244 10.37 13.27 -10.69
N ILE A 245 9.73 14.43 -10.67
CA ILE A 245 8.41 14.60 -10.08
C ILE A 245 7.36 14.01 -11.02
N THR A 246 6.47 13.18 -10.48
CA THR A 246 5.31 12.65 -11.20
C THR A 246 4.04 13.38 -10.80
N VAL A 247 3.20 13.70 -11.79
CA VAL A 247 1.83 14.19 -11.58
C VAL A 247 0.91 13.28 -12.38
N ALA A 248 -0.09 12.71 -11.72
CA ALA A 248 -0.99 11.76 -12.34
C ALA A 248 -2.46 12.02 -11.98
N VAL A 249 -3.35 11.60 -12.86
CA VAL A 249 -4.80 11.61 -12.63
C VAL A 249 -5.33 10.20 -12.82
N LYS A 250 -5.95 9.66 -11.76
CA LYS A 250 -6.65 8.38 -11.73
C LYS A 250 -8.16 8.63 -11.80
N ARG A 251 -8.85 7.87 -12.62
CA ARG A 251 -10.31 7.89 -12.72
C ARG A 251 -10.89 6.50 -12.54
N GLU A 252 -11.76 6.32 -11.56
CA GLU A 252 -12.57 5.12 -11.43
C GLU A 252 -13.58 5.08 -12.59
N MET A 253 -13.55 3.99 -13.33
CA MET A 253 -14.37 3.75 -14.51
C MET A 253 -15.58 2.87 -14.19
N PHE A 254 -15.41 1.94 -13.26
CA PHE A 254 -16.41 0.97 -12.87
C PHE A 254 -16.15 0.45 -11.46
N SER A 255 -17.20 0.34 -10.66
CA SER A 255 -17.17 -0.36 -9.39
C SER A 255 -18.47 -1.11 -9.12
N SER A 256 -18.40 -2.25 -8.44
CA SER A 256 -19.55 -3.06 -8.10
C SER A 256 -19.31 -3.89 -6.85
N LEU A 257 -19.97 -3.60 -5.76
CA LEU A 257 -19.93 -4.43 -4.55
C LEU A 257 -20.51 -5.82 -4.77
N ARG A 258 -21.49 -5.96 -5.67
CA ARG A 258 -22.09 -7.27 -5.96
C ARG A 258 -21.07 -8.25 -6.52
N THR A 259 -20.15 -7.79 -7.34
CA THR A 259 -19.06 -8.61 -7.90
C THR A 259 -17.76 -8.44 -7.11
N GLY A 260 -17.65 -7.47 -6.22
CA GLY A 260 -16.42 -7.15 -5.49
C GLY A 260 -15.34 -6.51 -6.38
N SER A 261 -15.71 -5.90 -7.50
CA SER A 261 -14.76 -5.46 -8.54
C SER A 261 -14.71 -3.95 -8.66
N ILE A 262 -13.52 -3.41 -8.91
CA ILE A 262 -13.30 -1.99 -9.26
C ILE A 262 -12.23 -1.89 -10.34
N LEU A 263 -12.42 -0.97 -11.29
CA LEU A 263 -11.52 -0.68 -12.41
C LEU A 263 -11.28 0.82 -12.50
N SER A 264 -10.01 1.22 -12.58
CA SER A 264 -9.59 2.60 -12.81
C SER A 264 -8.59 2.71 -13.94
N LEU A 265 -8.55 3.86 -14.57
CA LEU A 265 -7.51 4.25 -15.51
C LEU A 265 -6.72 5.41 -14.90
N GLN A 266 -5.40 5.41 -15.06
CA GLN A 266 -4.52 6.50 -14.67
C GLN A 266 -3.67 6.95 -15.84
N GLY A 267 -3.42 8.25 -15.92
CA GLY A 267 -2.45 8.86 -16.80
C GLY A 267 -1.49 9.72 -15.97
N GLY A 268 -0.21 9.39 -15.99
CA GLY A 268 0.86 10.09 -15.30
C GLY A 268 1.80 10.80 -16.27
N ILE A 269 2.40 11.89 -15.81
CA ILE A 269 3.51 12.59 -16.47
C ILE A 269 4.64 12.71 -15.48
N LEU A 270 5.76 12.08 -15.79
CA LEU A 270 7.01 12.21 -15.05
C LEU A 270 7.83 13.31 -15.70
N LEU A 271 8.13 14.35 -14.93
CA LEU A 271 8.86 15.56 -15.36
C LEU A 271 10.35 15.39 -15.04
N PRO A 272 11.28 15.72 -15.97
CA PRO A 272 12.72 15.54 -15.78
C PRO A 272 13.31 16.62 -14.85
N THR A 273 12.86 16.63 -13.59
CA THR A 273 13.28 17.56 -12.55
C THR A 273 14.50 17.09 -11.78
N GLY A 274 14.79 15.79 -11.83
CA GLY A 274 15.93 15.17 -11.18
C GLY A 274 17.25 15.39 -11.90
N ASP A 275 18.35 15.20 -11.18
CA ASP A 275 19.70 15.29 -11.76
C ASP A 275 20.08 13.98 -12.46
N SER A 276 19.79 13.89 -13.76
CA SER A 276 20.10 12.71 -14.57
C SER A 276 21.60 12.39 -14.66
N LYS A 277 22.50 13.41 -14.50
CA LYS A 277 23.95 13.19 -14.51
C LYS A 277 24.42 12.44 -13.26
N ARG A 278 23.70 12.60 -12.14
CA ARG A 278 23.93 11.85 -10.91
C ARG A 278 23.07 10.59 -10.79
N GLY A 279 22.28 10.27 -11.82
CA GLY A 279 21.39 9.12 -11.82
C GLY A 279 20.12 9.31 -10.97
N PHE A 280 19.73 10.55 -10.67
CA PHE A 280 18.55 10.89 -9.88
C PHE A 280 17.33 11.27 -10.73
N GLY A 281 17.41 11.12 -12.04
CA GLY A 281 16.31 11.35 -12.97
C GLY A 281 16.53 10.67 -14.31
N ALA A 282 15.47 10.49 -15.06
CA ALA A 282 15.49 9.87 -16.39
C ALA A 282 16.08 10.80 -17.46
N GLY A 283 16.12 12.13 -17.21
CA GLY A 283 16.59 13.12 -18.17
C GLY A 283 15.68 13.38 -19.35
N THR A 284 14.49 12.82 -19.34
CA THR A 284 13.45 13.01 -20.36
C THR A 284 12.06 12.93 -19.72
N THR A 285 11.10 13.67 -20.26
CA THR A 285 9.70 13.52 -19.86
C THR A 285 9.19 12.14 -20.23
N GLN A 286 8.43 11.50 -19.34
CA GLN A 286 7.79 10.22 -19.60
C GLN A 286 6.28 10.32 -19.34
N PHE A 287 5.50 9.59 -20.12
CA PHE A 287 4.08 9.37 -19.87
C PHE A 287 3.90 7.95 -19.33
N GLU A 288 3.10 7.81 -18.27
CA GLU A 288 2.79 6.53 -17.65
C GLU A 288 1.27 6.30 -17.61
N PRO A 289 0.67 5.83 -18.71
CA PRO A 289 -0.70 5.35 -18.70
C PRO A 289 -0.78 3.94 -18.14
N PHE A 290 -1.76 3.68 -17.25
CA PHE A 290 -2.08 2.33 -16.81
C PHE A 290 -3.57 2.11 -16.50
N ALA A 291 -3.95 0.85 -16.45
CA ALA A 291 -5.20 0.37 -15.90
C ALA A 291 -4.93 -0.38 -14.60
N ALA A 292 -5.71 -0.11 -13.56
CA ALA A 292 -5.71 -0.84 -12.30
C ALA A 292 -7.07 -1.52 -12.13
N PHE A 293 -7.05 -2.82 -11.79
CA PHE A 293 -8.25 -3.60 -11.52
C PHE A 293 -8.07 -4.37 -10.23
N ASP A 294 -9.04 -4.21 -9.32
CA ASP A 294 -9.04 -4.90 -8.04
C ASP A 294 -10.28 -5.78 -7.91
N GLN A 295 -10.11 -6.93 -7.27
CA GLN A 295 -11.14 -7.91 -7.01
C GLN A 295 -11.13 -8.33 -5.55
N LEU A 296 -12.22 -8.05 -4.84
CA LEU A 296 -12.48 -8.55 -3.50
C LEU A 296 -13.18 -9.90 -3.61
N PHE A 297 -12.65 -10.90 -2.92
CA PHE A 297 -13.23 -12.24 -2.78
C PHE A 297 -13.83 -12.42 -1.38
N LYS A 298 -14.35 -13.62 -1.12
CA LYS A 298 -14.79 -14.01 0.23
C LYS A 298 -13.64 -13.97 1.22
N GLU A 299 -13.97 -13.80 2.50
CA GLU A 299 -13.02 -13.83 3.61
C GLU A 299 -11.94 -12.73 3.52
N ASN A 300 -12.30 -11.58 2.93
CA ASN A 300 -11.40 -10.43 2.74
C ASN A 300 -10.09 -10.77 2.00
N THR A 301 -10.09 -11.83 1.20
CA THR A 301 -9.04 -12.12 0.25
C THR A 301 -9.21 -11.22 -0.96
N PHE A 302 -8.13 -10.70 -1.51
CA PHE A 302 -8.20 -9.79 -2.63
C PHE A 302 -7.08 -10.02 -3.64
N LEU A 303 -7.33 -9.56 -4.86
CA LEU A 303 -6.41 -9.47 -5.96
C LEU A 303 -6.37 -8.02 -6.44
N GLN A 304 -5.18 -7.47 -6.66
CA GLN A 304 -4.97 -6.18 -7.32
C GLN A 304 -4.11 -6.43 -8.55
N THR A 305 -4.44 -5.82 -9.67
CA THR A 305 -3.67 -5.94 -10.91
C THR A 305 -3.48 -4.57 -11.54
N GLN A 306 -2.30 -4.35 -12.11
CA GLN A 306 -1.94 -3.14 -12.80
C GLN A 306 -1.25 -3.48 -14.10
N LEU A 307 -1.67 -2.88 -15.21
CA LEU A 307 -1.07 -3.02 -16.52
C LEU A 307 -0.84 -1.64 -17.11
N GLY A 308 0.40 -1.32 -17.47
CA GLY A 308 0.75 -0.01 -17.97
C GLY A 308 2.01 0.00 -18.84
N ALA A 309 2.41 1.19 -19.23
CA ALA A 309 3.57 1.43 -20.05
C ALA A 309 4.30 2.72 -19.64
N ASP A 310 5.63 2.70 -19.72
CA ASP A 310 6.49 3.88 -19.62
C ASP A 310 6.84 4.34 -21.03
N LEU A 311 6.44 5.55 -21.35
CA LEU A 311 6.55 6.13 -22.69
C LEU A 311 7.39 7.41 -22.65
N PRO A 312 8.74 7.28 -22.65
CA PRO A 312 9.62 8.44 -22.70
C PRO A 312 9.49 9.18 -24.03
N VAL A 313 9.58 10.51 -23.97
CA VAL A 313 9.56 11.37 -25.17
C VAL A 313 10.85 11.14 -25.97
N ASP A 314 11.98 11.08 -25.28
CA ASP A 314 13.27 10.76 -25.91
C ASP A 314 13.67 9.30 -25.67
N THR A 315 13.47 8.47 -26.67
CA THR A 315 13.81 7.02 -26.62
C THR A 315 15.30 6.73 -26.74
N SER A 316 16.13 7.73 -27.01
CA SER A 316 17.59 7.59 -26.99
C SER A 316 18.13 7.64 -25.55
N VAL A 317 17.40 8.30 -24.64
CA VAL A 317 17.75 8.47 -23.24
C VAL A 317 17.18 7.33 -22.39
N ALA A 318 15.89 7.00 -22.56
CA ALA A 318 15.23 5.91 -21.86
C ALA A 318 14.42 5.03 -22.83
N PRO A 319 14.38 3.70 -22.67
CA PRO A 319 13.57 2.84 -23.51
C PRO A 319 12.09 2.98 -23.15
N ARG A 320 11.21 2.75 -24.12
CA ARG A 320 9.80 2.45 -23.83
C ARG A 320 9.73 1.09 -23.15
N SER A 321 8.89 0.96 -22.15
CA SER A 321 8.63 -0.30 -21.48
C SER A 321 7.14 -0.54 -21.27
N MET A 322 6.79 -1.79 -20.99
CA MET A 322 5.49 -2.13 -20.39
C MET A 322 5.72 -2.82 -19.05
N PHE A 323 4.81 -2.62 -18.15
CA PHE A 323 4.81 -3.31 -16.87
C PHE A 323 3.47 -4.00 -16.60
N TRP A 324 3.56 -5.07 -15.86
CA TRP A 324 2.42 -5.78 -15.32
C TRP A 324 2.70 -6.17 -13.88
N ARG A 325 1.79 -5.84 -12.99
CA ARG A 325 1.94 -6.05 -11.55
C ARG A 325 0.69 -6.74 -11.02
N VAL A 326 0.87 -7.65 -10.07
CA VAL A 326 -0.20 -8.37 -9.41
C VAL A 326 0.12 -8.45 -7.92
N ALA A 327 -0.81 -8.04 -7.07
CA ALA A 327 -0.75 -8.27 -5.63
C ALA A 327 -1.90 -9.19 -5.21
N ILE A 328 -1.59 -10.19 -4.39
CA ILE A 328 -2.58 -11.08 -3.78
C ILE A 328 -2.42 -10.95 -2.27
N GLY A 329 -3.51 -10.72 -1.56
CA GLY A 329 -3.47 -10.54 -0.13
C GLY A 329 -4.76 -10.89 0.59
N GLN A 330 -4.71 -10.76 1.90
CA GLN A 330 -5.86 -10.96 2.78
C GLN A 330 -5.85 -9.91 3.89
N ALA A 331 -6.98 -9.26 4.14
CA ALA A 331 -7.15 -8.36 5.27
C ALA A 331 -7.65 -9.13 6.50
N ILE A 332 -6.85 -9.20 7.55
CA ILE A 332 -7.11 -9.94 8.78
C ILE A 332 -7.39 -8.95 9.91
N ALA A 333 -8.59 -9.06 10.51
CA ALA A 333 -8.98 -8.27 11.66
C ALA A 333 -9.07 -9.18 12.89
N PRO A 334 -8.08 -9.18 13.81
CA PRO A 334 -8.05 -10.11 14.95
C PRO A 334 -9.21 -9.93 15.91
N ASP A 335 -9.68 -8.71 16.11
CA ASP A 335 -10.66 -8.36 17.13
C ASP A 335 -12.02 -7.99 16.53
N HIS A 336 -12.58 -8.83 15.68
CA HIS A 336 -13.90 -8.63 15.06
C HIS A 336 -14.07 -7.24 14.42
N MET A 337 -13.07 -6.79 13.65
CA MET A 337 -12.96 -5.44 13.06
C MET A 337 -12.56 -4.33 14.03
N LEU A 338 -12.26 -4.67 15.28
CA LEU A 338 -11.69 -3.72 16.23
C LEU A 338 -10.17 -3.66 16.13
N GLY A 339 -9.64 -2.47 16.34
CA GLY A 339 -8.19 -2.28 16.47
C GLY A 339 -7.43 -2.40 15.15
N ARG A 340 -6.30 -3.06 15.21
CA ARG A 340 -5.30 -3.08 14.13
C ARG A 340 -5.57 -4.20 13.14
N LEU A 341 -5.54 -3.86 11.85
CA LEU A 341 -5.60 -4.82 10.76
C LEU A 341 -4.20 -5.29 10.39
N PHE A 342 -4.11 -6.56 9.98
CA PHE A 342 -2.91 -7.14 9.38
C PHE A 342 -3.25 -7.60 7.97
N SER A 343 -2.44 -7.20 7.01
CA SER A 343 -2.67 -7.56 5.61
C SER A 343 -1.39 -8.13 5.00
N PRO A 344 -1.17 -9.47 5.13
CA PRO A 344 -0.13 -10.14 4.36
C PRO A 344 -0.45 -10.10 2.88
N MET A 345 0.56 -9.79 2.06
CA MET A 345 0.44 -9.73 0.59
C MET A 345 1.69 -10.30 -0.06
N VAL A 346 1.54 -10.71 -1.31
CA VAL A 346 2.65 -11.05 -2.19
C VAL A 346 2.40 -10.38 -3.54
N GLU A 347 3.39 -9.61 -4.00
CA GLU A 347 3.37 -9.02 -5.33
C GLU A 347 4.24 -9.80 -6.30
N PHE A 348 3.78 -9.87 -7.55
CA PHE A 348 4.55 -10.30 -8.72
C PHE A 348 4.64 -9.12 -9.67
N LEU A 349 5.87 -8.69 -9.94
CA LEU A 349 6.16 -7.49 -10.70
C LEU A 349 6.89 -7.84 -11.98
N ALA A 350 6.37 -7.45 -13.12
CA ALA A 350 6.97 -7.70 -14.42
C ALA A 350 7.22 -6.40 -15.17
N VAL A 351 8.40 -6.25 -15.75
CA VAL A 351 8.77 -5.14 -16.64
C VAL A 351 9.49 -5.68 -17.88
N ARG A 352 9.15 -5.13 -19.05
CA ARG A 352 9.79 -5.48 -20.32
C ARG A 352 10.01 -4.24 -21.19
N ASP A 353 11.25 -4.02 -21.57
CA ASP A 353 11.60 -2.97 -22.53
C ASP A 353 11.12 -3.34 -23.96
N PHE A 354 10.69 -2.34 -24.74
CA PHE A 354 10.43 -2.51 -26.18
C PHE A 354 11.71 -2.40 -27.00
N LYS A 355 12.64 -3.31 -26.74
CA LYS A 355 13.90 -3.45 -27.47
C LYS A 355 14.01 -4.86 -28.07
N PRO A 356 14.60 -5.01 -29.27
CA PRO A 356 14.88 -6.33 -29.83
C PRO A 356 15.70 -7.17 -28.82
N GLY A 357 15.28 -8.40 -28.57
CA GLY A 357 15.97 -9.34 -27.67
C GLY A 357 15.75 -9.05 -26.17
N ALA A 358 14.97 -8.03 -25.78
CA ALA A 358 14.67 -7.78 -24.38
C ALA A 358 13.87 -8.95 -23.78
N SER A 359 14.28 -9.39 -22.60
CA SER A 359 13.56 -10.36 -21.77
C SER A 359 12.69 -9.64 -20.75
N THR A 360 11.67 -10.33 -20.25
CA THR A 360 10.84 -9.80 -19.14
C THR A 360 11.58 -10.01 -17.83
N ASN A 361 11.73 -8.92 -17.08
CA ASN A 361 12.26 -8.93 -15.72
C ASN A 361 11.12 -9.17 -14.75
N TRP A 362 11.22 -10.21 -13.94
CA TRP A 362 10.25 -10.54 -12.90
C TRP A 362 10.86 -10.38 -11.52
N ASP A 363 10.09 -9.81 -10.60
CA ASP A 363 10.38 -9.74 -9.17
C ASP A 363 9.23 -10.34 -8.39
N VAL A 364 9.54 -10.86 -7.21
CA VAL A 364 8.56 -11.22 -6.19
C VAL A 364 8.77 -10.35 -4.96
N LEU A 365 7.69 -9.93 -4.32
CA LEU A 365 7.71 -9.04 -3.17
C LEU A 365 6.71 -9.52 -2.12
N PRO A 366 7.11 -10.43 -1.21
CA PRO A 366 6.35 -10.70 0.00
C PRO A 366 6.37 -9.47 0.92
N GLU A 367 5.20 -9.12 1.46
CA GLU A 367 5.03 -7.92 2.26
C GLU A 367 3.94 -8.07 3.33
N MET A 368 3.96 -7.15 4.29
CA MET A 368 2.99 -7.07 5.36
C MET A 368 2.59 -5.62 5.58
N GLN A 369 1.29 -5.31 5.47
CA GLN A 369 0.74 -4.05 5.93
C GLN A 369 0.15 -4.22 7.33
N ILE A 370 0.36 -3.24 8.20
CA ILE A 370 -0.16 -3.20 9.56
C ILE A 370 -0.81 -1.83 9.78
N THR A 371 -2.06 -1.84 10.24
CA THR A 371 -2.72 -0.64 10.74
C THR A 371 -2.24 -0.36 12.16
N VAL A 372 -1.61 0.80 12.40
CA VAL A 372 -0.99 1.12 13.70
C VAL A 372 -1.86 1.98 14.61
N SER A 373 -2.81 2.74 14.05
CA SER A 373 -3.77 3.55 14.82
C SER A 373 -5.11 2.81 15.01
N ARG A 374 -5.82 3.08 16.12
CA ARG A 374 -7.17 2.52 16.36
C ARG A 374 -8.20 2.99 15.35
N ARG A 375 -8.07 4.24 14.90
CA ARG A 375 -8.94 4.82 13.86
C ARG A 375 -8.65 4.26 12.46
N GLN A 376 -7.56 3.48 12.33
CA GLN A 376 -7.12 2.85 11.07
C GLN A 376 -6.63 3.82 9.98
N HIS A 377 -6.42 5.08 10.33
CA HIS A 377 -5.95 6.13 9.42
C HIS A 377 -4.42 6.18 9.26
N VAL A 378 -3.66 5.46 10.10
CA VAL A 378 -2.20 5.34 9.95
C VAL A 378 -1.83 3.89 9.77
N ARG A 379 -1.14 3.60 8.66
CA ARG A 379 -0.72 2.26 8.27
C ARG A 379 0.76 2.26 7.95
N VAL A 380 1.41 1.14 8.19
CA VAL A 380 2.79 0.89 7.78
C VAL A 380 2.84 -0.40 6.98
N ALA A 381 3.72 -0.48 5.99
CA ALA A 381 4.02 -1.74 5.33
C ALA A 381 5.52 -1.91 5.18
N PHE A 382 5.96 -3.15 5.08
CA PHE A 382 7.33 -3.52 4.80
C PHE A 382 7.37 -4.80 3.98
N GLY A 383 8.36 -4.91 3.13
CA GLY A 383 8.56 -6.06 2.25
C GLY A 383 9.97 -6.14 1.71
N VAL A 384 10.27 -7.25 1.05
CA VAL A 384 11.56 -7.48 0.38
C VAL A 384 11.29 -7.86 -1.06
N ARG A 385 11.70 -6.99 -1.98
CA ARG A 385 11.63 -7.23 -3.42
C ARG A 385 12.84 -8.03 -3.86
N GLU A 386 12.60 -9.21 -4.41
CA GLU A 386 13.63 -10.14 -4.86
C GLU A 386 13.51 -10.39 -6.37
N PRO A 387 14.53 -10.04 -7.17
CA PRO A 387 14.59 -10.42 -8.58
C PRO A 387 14.69 -11.93 -8.74
N PHE A 388 13.80 -12.57 -9.53
CA PHE A 388 13.87 -14.01 -9.77
C PHE A 388 14.13 -14.40 -11.23
N THR A 389 14.03 -13.45 -12.17
CA THR A 389 14.52 -13.62 -13.54
C THR A 389 15.58 -12.57 -13.86
N ASN A 390 16.51 -12.88 -14.78
CA ASN A 390 17.57 -11.96 -15.21
C ASN A 390 18.30 -11.31 -14.01
N THR A 391 18.66 -12.11 -13.02
CA THR A 391 19.17 -11.67 -11.71
C THR A 391 20.57 -11.03 -11.78
N GLN A 392 21.28 -11.18 -12.89
CA GLN A 392 22.61 -10.60 -13.04
C GLN A 392 22.55 -9.06 -13.07
N GLY A 393 23.22 -8.42 -12.11
CA GLY A 393 23.23 -6.96 -11.98
C GLY A 393 21.99 -6.37 -11.31
N ARG A 394 21.03 -7.19 -10.91
CA ARG A 394 19.86 -6.77 -10.16
C ARG A 394 20.04 -7.12 -8.68
N THR A 395 19.68 -6.22 -7.79
CA THR A 395 19.87 -6.38 -6.34
C THR A 395 18.52 -6.44 -5.64
N PRO A 396 18.40 -7.25 -4.58
CA PRO A 396 17.24 -7.20 -3.70
C PRO A 396 17.06 -5.80 -3.10
N GLN A 397 15.82 -5.43 -2.82
CA GLN A 397 15.47 -4.16 -2.19
C GLN A 397 14.61 -4.42 -0.96
N VAL A 398 14.82 -3.63 0.08
CA VAL A 398 13.90 -3.54 1.23
C VAL A 398 13.01 -2.34 1.00
N LEU A 399 11.70 -2.57 1.06
CA LEU A 399 10.70 -1.54 0.88
C LEU A 399 9.95 -1.32 2.19
N PHE A 400 9.58 -0.06 2.43
CA PHE A 400 8.80 0.36 3.58
C PHE A 400 7.95 1.55 3.20
N TYR A 401 6.71 1.66 3.74
CA TYR A 401 5.99 2.92 3.74
C TYR A 401 5.32 3.22 5.08
N LEU A 402 5.12 4.52 5.29
CA LEU A 402 4.19 5.10 6.25
C LEU A 402 3.07 5.79 5.46
N LEU A 403 1.83 5.38 5.72
CA LEU A 403 0.64 5.92 5.09
C LEU A 403 -0.23 6.63 6.13
N TRP A 404 -0.71 7.82 5.79
CA TRP A 404 -1.68 8.57 6.56
C TRP A 404 -2.90 8.90 5.69
N ASP A 405 -4.03 8.27 6.01
CA ASP A 405 -5.34 8.57 5.45
C ASP A 405 -5.89 9.84 6.10
N ARG A 406 -5.95 10.92 5.34
CA ARG A 406 -6.36 12.25 5.84
C ARG A 406 -7.87 12.33 6.03
N ALA A 407 -8.65 11.56 5.28
CA ALA A 407 -10.11 11.55 5.39
C ALA A 407 -10.55 11.07 6.78
N ASP A 408 -9.84 10.10 7.34
CA ASP A 408 -10.15 9.48 8.62
C ASP A 408 -9.68 10.30 9.84
N GLY A 409 -8.95 11.37 9.63
CA GLY A 409 -8.60 12.29 10.71
C GLY A 409 -7.16 12.77 10.75
N LYS A 410 -6.87 13.61 11.77
CA LYS A 410 -5.54 14.17 11.95
C LYS A 410 -4.52 13.08 12.32
N LEU A 411 -3.30 13.15 11.78
CA LEU A 411 -2.22 12.19 12.00
C LEU A 411 -2.04 11.77 13.46
N TRP A 412 -2.14 12.70 14.39
CA TRP A 412 -1.90 12.48 15.82
C TRP A 412 -3.17 12.12 16.65
N SER A 413 -4.33 11.98 16.02
CA SER A 413 -5.58 11.59 16.67
C SER A 413 -5.88 10.10 16.48
N GLY A 414 -6.67 9.49 17.40
CA GLY A 414 -7.14 8.10 17.22
C GLY A 414 -6.07 7.01 17.39
N TRP A 415 -5.00 7.29 18.17
CA TRP A 415 -3.97 6.29 18.49
C TRP A 415 -4.31 5.45 19.74
N ARG A 416 -5.12 5.98 20.66
CA ARG A 416 -5.51 5.36 21.94
C ARG A 416 -6.97 5.04 21.99
#